data_efe1e5b967307b0f3e168c482005b585
#
_entry.id   efe1e5b967307b0f3e168c482005b585
#
_cell.length_a   1.000
_cell.length_b   1.000
_cell.length_c   1.000
_cell.angle_alpha   90.00
_cell.angle_beta   90.00
_cell.angle_gamma   90.00
#
_symmetry.space_group_name_H-M   'P 1'
#
loop_
_entity.id
_entity.type
_entity.pdbx_description
1 polymer ?
#
loop_
_entity_poly.entity_id
_entity_poly.type
_entity_poly.pdbx_seq_one_letter_code
_entity_poly.pdbx_strand_id
1 'polypeptide(L)'
;MIRLPDPVGPPISLWLVNLDAPSSEAGLHSLDALSASERARAGRFHHAHDARWYVARHNALKLLLAAETHMHPKDLHFVEGEHGKPYLNLGSPLHFNMSHAKGWALIGISTEAAIGVDIERPHPMADWSALAQRCLSAAEWEDLMTLPPGQQLRAFLQCWTRKEACLKALGSGLTIEPGTFDAGIEAALREVSIASVHDKHLSSVVSIDLPMDALAAVAWMQPASGL
;
A
#
# COMPACT_ATOMS: atom_id res chain seq x y z
N MET A 1 1.75 6.64 -15.91
CA MET A 1 0.84 6.32 -14.78
C MET A 1 -0.49 5.85 -15.34
N ILE A 2 -1.09 4.82 -14.75
CA ILE A 2 -2.37 4.22 -15.18
C ILE A 2 -3.36 4.41 -14.02
N ARG A 3 -4.52 5.03 -14.26
CA ARG A 3 -5.60 5.04 -13.30
C ARG A 3 -6.30 3.68 -13.32
N LEU A 4 -6.44 3.07 -12.14
CA LEU A 4 -7.17 1.81 -11.98
C LEU A 4 -8.67 2.11 -11.72
N PRO A 5 -9.56 1.12 -11.94
CA PRO A 5 -10.96 1.23 -11.53
C PRO A 5 -11.08 1.51 -10.03
N ASP A 6 -12.06 2.31 -9.66
CA ASP A 6 -12.33 2.59 -8.26
C ASP A 6 -12.85 1.31 -7.58
N PRO A 7 -12.35 0.98 -6.38
CA PRO A 7 -12.85 -0.18 -5.64
C PRO A 7 -14.29 0.05 -5.18
N VAL A 8 -14.98 -1.03 -4.85
CA VAL A 8 -16.29 -0.92 -4.19
C VAL A 8 -16.08 -0.41 -2.77
N GLY A 9 -16.62 0.78 -2.47
CA GLY A 9 -16.44 1.41 -1.14
C GLY A 9 -16.46 2.94 -1.21
N PRO A 10 -15.77 3.61 -0.28
CA PRO A 10 -15.61 5.07 -0.32
C PRO A 10 -14.82 5.49 -1.58
N PRO A 11 -14.91 6.75 -1.99
CA PRO A 11 -14.14 7.26 -3.12
C PRO A 11 -12.63 7.10 -2.86
N ILE A 12 -12.00 6.17 -3.57
CA ILE A 12 -10.56 5.92 -3.52
C ILE A 12 -10.03 5.95 -4.94
N SER A 13 -9.17 6.92 -5.22
CA SER A 13 -8.43 6.97 -6.48
C SER A 13 -7.20 6.08 -6.40
N LEU A 14 -7.11 5.07 -7.27
CA LEU A 14 -5.98 4.14 -7.34
C LEU A 14 -5.16 4.37 -8.61
N TRP A 15 -3.83 4.39 -8.47
CA TRP A 15 -2.90 4.63 -9.55
C TRP A 15 -1.77 3.59 -9.54
N LEU A 16 -1.56 2.96 -10.68
CA LEU A 16 -0.41 2.08 -10.93
C LEU A 16 0.65 2.87 -11.71
N VAL A 17 1.87 2.88 -11.19
CA VAL A 17 3.00 3.65 -11.74
C VAL A 17 4.12 2.71 -12.15
N ASN A 18 4.51 2.75 -13.43
CA ASN A 18 5.71 2.10 -13.91
C ASN A 18 6.93 2.96 -13.53
N LEU A 19 7.78 2.47 -12.63
CA LEU A 19 8.96 3.19 -12.14
C LEU A 19 10.17 3.10 -13.10
N ASP A 20 10.10 2.21 -14.10
CA ASP A 20 11.06 2.08 -15.18
C ASP A 20 10.65 2.84 -16.45
N ALA A 21 9.55 3.60 -16.40
CA ALA A 21 9.12 4.43 -17.51
C ALA A 21 10.25 5.41 -17.94
N PRO A 22 10.35 5.71 -19.26
CA PRO A 22 11.36 6.65 -19.75
C PRO A 22 11.30 8.01 -19.04
N SER A 23 12.45 8.66 -18.88
CA SER A 23 12.58 9.95 -18.18
C SER A 23 11.79 11.09 -18.84
N SER A 24 11.31 10.91 -20.07
CA SER A 24 10.45 11.83 -20.80
C SER A 24 9.00 11.85 -20.29
N GLU A 25 8.57 10.86 -19.49
CA GLU A 25 7.24 10.87 -18.89
C GLU A 25 7.15 11.77 -17.65
N ALA A 26 6.44 12.88 -17.82
CA ALA A 26 5.86 13.72 -16.74
C ALA A 26 6.78 14.10 -15.57
N GLY A 27 8.09 14.21 -15.77
CA GLY A 27 9.01 14.63 -14.69
C GLY A 27 9.21 13.61 -13.57
N LEU A 28 8.83 12.34 -13.75
CA LEU A 28 8.90 11.30 -12.72
C LEU A 28 10.32 11.08 -12.17
N HIS A 29 11.34 11.36 -12.97
CA HIS A 29 12.74 11.18 -12.57
C HIS A 29 13.47 12.49 -12.23
N SER A 30 12.75 13.63 -12.19
CA SER A 30 13.33 14.91 -11.77
C SER A 30 13.56 14.95 -10.26
N LEU A 31 14.60 15.63 -9.82
CA LEU A 31 14.85 15.92 -8.41
C LEU A 31 14.17 17.21 -7.93
N ASP A 32 13.55 17.98 -8.83
CA ASP A 32 13.09 19.35 -8.55
C ASP A 32 11.93 19.40 -7.55
N ALA A 33 11.03 18.41 -7.60
CA ALA A 33 9.89 18.34 -6.69
C ALA A 33 10.22 17.70 -5.33
N LEU A 34 11.40 17.07 -5.20
CA LEU A 34 11.82 16.41 -3.97
C LEU A 34 12.34 17.42 -2.95
N SER A 35 12.02 17.23 -1.69
CA SER A 35 12.61 17.94 -0.56
C SER A 35 14.11 17.63 -0.41
N ALA A 36 14.83 18.40 0.38
CA ALA A 36 16.24 18.14 0.66
C ALA A 36 16.46 16.77 1.34
N SER A 37 15.57 16.38 2.25
CA SER A 37 15.61 15.07 2.94
C SER A 37 15.35 13.91 1.98
N GLU A 38 14.38 14.04 1.08
CA GLU A 38 14.09 13.04 0.05
C GLU A 38 15.26 12.86 -0.92
N ARG A 39 15.88 13.97 -1.37
CA ARG A 39 17.09 13.91 -2.20
C ARG A 39 18.26 13.24 -1.48
N ALA A 40 18.48 13.59 -0.21
CA ALA A 40 19.52 12.97 0.60
C ALA A 40 19.26 11.45 0.80
N ARG A 41 18.00 11.04 0.95
CA ARG A 41 17.62 9.62 1.04
C ARG A 41 17.83 8.89 -0.28
N ALA A 42 17.46 9.50 -1.42
CA ALA A 42 17.74 8.95 -2.75
C ALA A 42 19.24 8.70 -2.97
N GLY A 43 20.11 9.60 -2.51
CA GLY A 43 21.57 9.46 -2.62
C GLY A 43 22.19 8.36 -1.74
N ARG A 44 21.43 7.74 -0.81
CA ARG A 44 21.94 6.66 0.08
C ARG A 44 21.70 5.26 -0.45
N PHE A 45 20.92 5.09 -1.52
CA PHE A 45 20.70 3.77 -2.09
C PHE A 45 21.97 3.21 -2.73
N HIS A 46 22.27 1.94 -2.47
CA HIS A 46 23.44 1.28 -3.04
C HIS A 46 23.31 1.04 -4.54
N HIS A 47 22.10 0.74 -5.01
CA HIS A 47 21.84 0.47 -6.42
C HIS A 47 21.15 1.66 -7.09
N ALA A 48 21.66 2.07 -8.24
CA ALA A 48 21.13 3.20 -8.98
C ALA A 48 19.65 3.05 -9.39
N HIS A 49 19.19 1.81 -9.64
CA HIS A 49 17.79 1.56 -9.97
C HIS A 49 16.87 1.79 -8.76
N ASP A 50 17.29 1.45 -7.54
CA ASP A 50 16.49 1.70 -6.33
C ASP A 50 16.36 3.20 -6.06
N ALA A 51 17.43 3.96 -6.27
CA ALA A 51 17.41 5.42 -6.21
C ALA A 51 16.42 6.01 -7.23
N ARG A 52 16.46 5.54 -8.48
CA ARG A 52 15.52 5.97 -9.53
C ARG A 52 14.08 5.63 -9.18
N TRP A 53 13.80 4.43 -8.71
CA TRP A 53 12.47 4.02 -8.27
C TRP A 53 11.98 4.83 -7.09
N TYR A 54 12.87 5.15 -6.13
CA TYR A 54 12.54 6.04 -5.03
C TYR A 54 12.11 7.42 -5.53
N VAL A 55 12.90 8.02 -6.42
CA VAL A 55 12.60 9.33 -7.02
C VAL A 55 11.28 9.28 -7.79
N ALA A 56 11.10 8.28 -8.66
CA ALA A 56 9.93 8.17 -9.52
C ALA A 56 8.63 8.02 -8.71
N ARG A 57 8.60 7.15 -7.68
CA ARG A 57 7.39 6.95 -6.88
C ARG A 57 7.04 8.16 -6.02
N HIS A 58 8.04 8.90 -5.48
CA HIS A 58 7.78 10.10 -4.70
C HIS A 58 7.29 11.25 -5.59
N ASN A 59 7.85 11.41 -6.77
CA ASN A 59 7.35 12.38 -7.74
C ASN A 59 5.93 12.04 -8.20
N ALA A 60 5.65 10.76 -8.50
CA ALA A 60 4.30 10.32 -8.85
C ALA A 60 3.29 10.66 -7.74
N LEU A 61 3.63 10.35 -6.48
CA LEU A 61 2.79 10.69 -5.34
C LEU A 61 2.56 12.20 -5.23
N LYS A 62 3.63 13.01 -5.33
CA LYS A 62 3.51 14.48 -5.26
C LYS A 62 2.69 15.07 -6.41
N LEU A 63 2.84 14.55 -7.62
CA LEU A 63 2.04 15.00 -8.76
C LEU A 63 0.54 14.71 -8.56
N LEU A 64 0.21 13.52 -8.06
CA LEU A 64 -1.17 13.13 -7.79
C LEU A 64 -1.77 13.96 -6.65
N LEU A 65 -1.04 14.14 -5.55
CA LEU A 65 -1.48 14.96 -4.43
C LEU A 65 -1.59 16.45 -4.80
N ALA A 66 -0.71 16.95 -5.68
CA ALA A 66 -0.78 18.33 -6.19
C ALA A 66 -2.07 18.57 -6.99
N ALA A 67 -2.51 17.57 -7.76
CA ALA A 67 -3.79 17.65 -8.48
C ALA A 67 -4.99 17.69 -7.53
N GLU A 68 -4.98 16.92 -6.45
CA GLU A 68 -6.06 16.91 -5.45
C GLU A 68 -6.08 18.17 -4.56
N THR A 69 -4.90 18.72 -4.25
CA THR A 69 -4.78 19.87 -3.33
C THR A 69 -4.73 21.22 -4.04
N HIS A 70 -4.58 21.23 -5.37
CA HIS A 70 -4.28 22.42 -6.16
C HIS A 70 -2.99 23.15 -5.74
N MET A 71 -2.09 22.46 -5.03
CA MET A 71 -0.78 22.98 -4.61
C MET A 71 0.30 22.61 -5.62
N HIS A 72 1.40 23.36 -5.62
CA HIS A 72 2.55 22.94 -6.43
C HIS A 72 3.26 21.73 -5.78
N PRO A 73 3.73 20.73 -6.54
CA PRO A 73 4.37 19.52 -5.99
C PRO A 73 5.52 19.77 -5.01
N LYS A 74 6.31 20.83 -5.24
CA LYS A 74 7.44 21.23 -4.35
C LYS A 74 6.98 21.76 -2.99
N ASP A 75 5.74 22.26 -2.90
CA ASP A 75 5.19 22.87 -1.68
C ASP A 75 4.47 21.81 -0.80
N LEU A 76 4.40 20.56 -1.27
CA LEU A 76 3.88 19.45 -0.51
C LEU A 76 4.95 18.94 0.47
N HIS A 77 4.71 19.14 1.75
CA HIS A 77 5.58 18.68 2.82
C HIS A 77 4.92 17.55 3.61
N PHE A 78 5.55 16.37 3.57
CA PHE A 78 5.11 15.23 4.34
C PHE A 78 5.58 15.33 5.78
N VAL A 79 4.67 15.01 6.70
CA VAL A 79 4.94 14.85 8.13
C VAL A 79 4.80 13.35 8.45
N GLU A 80 5.68 12.82 9.27
CA GLU A 80 5.57 11.42 9.71
C GLU A 80 4.67 11.33 10.95
N GLY A 81 3.69 10.44 10.91
CA GLY A 81 2.90 10.06 12.07
C GLY A 81 3.69 9.21 13.06
N GLU A 82 3.07 8.85 14.17
CA GLU A 82 3.70 8.12 15.29
C GLU A 82 4.40 6.83 14.86
N HIS A 83 3.85 6.13 13.85
CA HIS A 83 4.40 4.87 13.32
C HIS A 83 5.00 5.03 11.91
N GLY A 84 5.40 6.25 11.54
CA GLY A 84 6.08 6.53 10.28
C GLY A 84 5.18 6.61 9.03
N LYS A 85 3.84 6.50 9.17
CA LYS A 85 2.93 6.74 8.04
C LYS A 85 2.96 8.23 7.68
N PRO A 86 3.33 8.60 6.43
CA PRO A 86 3.35 9.99 6.02
C PRO A 86 1.93 10.55 5.86
N TYR A 87 1.75 11.81 6.20
CA TYR A 87 0.53 12.58 5.95
C TYR A 87 0.85 14.03 5.56
N LEU A 88 -0.14 14.74 5.01
CA LEU A 88 -0.08 16.17 4.74
C LEU A 88 -0.84 16.93 5.82
N ASN A 89 -0.22 17.94 6.41
CA ASN A 89 -0.89 18.81 7.37
C ASN A 89 -1.67 19.92 6.62
N LEU A 90 -2.79 19.52 6.05
CA LEU A 90 -3.69 20.41 5.31
C LEU A 90 -4.97 20.59 6.14
N GLY A 91 -5.54 21.68 6.33
CA GLY A 91 -6.74 21.93 7.16
C GLY A 91 -7.98 21.04 6.86
N SER A 92 -7.91 20.12 5.88
CA SER A 92 -8.92 19.09 5.58
C SER A 92 -8.26 17.71 5.43
N PRO A 93 -8.97 16.61 5.74
CA PRO A 93 -8.42 15.28 5.61
C PRO A 93 -8.15 14.93 4.14
N LEU A 94 -6.92 14.59 3.83
CA LEU A 94 -6.52 13.94 2.59
C LEU A 94 -5.66 12.74 2.97
N HIS A 95 -6.20 11.57 2.76
CA HIS A 95 -5.55 10.31 3.09
C HIS A 95 -4.88 9.75 1.84
N PHE A 96 -3.67 9.29 1.99
CA PHE A 96 -2.95 8.61 0.91
C PHE A 96 -2.08 7.49 1.48
N ASN A 97 -1.78 6.54 0.62
CA ASN A 97 -0.81 5.49 0.90
C ASN A 97 -0.12 5.05 -0.38
N MET A 98 1.07 4.50 -0.26
CA MET A 98 1.87 4.02 -1.38
C MET A 98 2.60 2.75 -1.00
N SER A 99 2.59 1.76 -1.91
CA SER A 99 3.44 0.58 -1.87
C SER A 99 4.17 0.39 -3.19
N HIS A 100 5.23 -0.44 -3.21
CA HIS A 100 5.98 -0.70 -4.43
C HIS A 100 6.61 -2.09 -4.42
N ALA A 101 6.67 -2.71 -5.60
CA ALA A 101 7.32 -3.99 -5.84
C ALA A 101 7.96 -4.01 -7.23
N LYS A 102 9.25 -4.33 -7.33
CA LYS A 102 9.99 -4.64 -8.58
C LYS A 102 9.61 -3.73 -9.77
N GLY A 103 9.90 -2.45 -9.68
CA GLY A 103 9.69 -1.48 -10.77
C GLY A 103 8.27 -0.93 -10.90
N TRP A 104 7.37 -1.27 -9.97
CA TRP A 104 6.02 -0.75 -9.94
C TRP A 104 5.67 -0.14 -8.58
N ALA A 105 4.83 0.90 -8.59
CA ALA A 105 4.23 1.45 -7.38
C ALA A 105 2.71 1.49 -7.52
N LEU A 106 2.02 1.22 -6.41
CA LEU A 106 0.59 1.43 -6.24
C LEU A 106 0.38 2.61 -5.30
N ILE A 107 -0.41 3.58 -5.73
CA ILE A 107 -0.74 4.79 -4.94
C ILE A 107 -2.25 4.85 -4.80
N GLY A 108 -2.72 5.03 -3.57
CA GLY A 108 -4.11 5.29 -3.25
C GLY A 108 -4.29 6.66 -2.61
N ILE A 109 -5.39 7.34 -2.95
CA ILE A 109 -5.77 8.65 -2.41
C ILE A 109 -7.27 8.62 -2.09
N SER A 110 -7.66 9.15 -0.93
CA SER A 110 -9.06 9.30 -0.50
C SER A 110 -9.24 10.57 0.34
N THR A 111 -10.40 11.20 0.21
CA THR A 111 -10.80 12.34 1.03
C THR A 111 -11.72 11.96 2.19
N GLU A 112 -12.18 10.70 2.24
CA GLU A 112 -13.22 10.26 3.19
C GLU A 112 -12.71 9.27 4.24
N ALA A 113 -11.73 8.43 3.89
CA ALA A 113 -11.30 7.36 4.78
C ALA A 113 -9.77 7.21 4.81
N ALA A 114 -9.23 6.86 5.96
CA ALA A 114 -7.85 6.43 6.06
C ALA A 114 -7.66 5.13 5.27
N ILE A 115 -6.69 5.12 4.36
CA ILE A 115 -6.46 4.01 3.43
C ILE A 115 -5.06 3.43 3.56
N GLY A 116 -4.93 2.19 3.12
CA GLY A 116 -3.67 1.50 2.89
C GLY A 116 -3.71 0.73 1.58
N VAL A 117 -2.58 0.70 0.89
CA VAL A 117 -2.40 -0.10 -0.33
C VAL A 117 -1.17 -0.96 -0.20
N ASP A 118 -1.22 -2.14 -0.81
CA ASP A 118 -0.04 -2.98 -0.94
C ASP A 118 0.02 -3.64 -2.31
N ILE A 119 1.24 -3.89 -2.79
CA ILE A 119 1.51 -4.59 -4.06
C ILE A 119 2.70 -5.52 -3.89
N GLU A 120 2.54 -6.76 -4.38
CA GLU A 120 3.59 -7.77 -4.40
C GLU A 120 3.71 -8.42 -5.78
N ARG A 121 4.94 -8.71 -6.19
CA ARG A 121 5.20 -9.49 -7.38
C ARG A 121 5.60 -10.91 -7.01
N PRO A 122 4.84 -11.94 -7.47
CA PRO A 122 5.18 -13.32 -7.21
C PRO A 122 6.61 -13.63 -7.65
N HIS A 123 7.34 -14.30 -6.79
CA HIS A 123 8.69 -14.80 -7.06
C HIS A 123 8.95 -16.07 -6.23
N PRO A 124 9.83 -16.96 -6.66
CA PRO A 124 10.20 -18.13 -5.87
C PRO A 124 10.74 -17.70 -4.49
N MET A 125 10.18 -18.27 -3.45
CA MET A 125 10.59 -18.05 -2.05
C MET A 125 10.78 -19.41 -1.39
N ALA A 126 11.99 -19.75 -0.99
CA ALA A 126 12.29 -21.06 -0.40
C ALA A 126 11.54 -21.26 0.93
N ASP A 127 11.49 -20.24 1.76
CA ASP A 127 10.93 -20.31 3.13
C ASP A 127 9.53 -19.70 3.26
N TRP A 128 8.77 -19.58 2.15
CA TRP A 128 7.46 -18.94 2.15
C TRP A 128 6.49 -19.57 3.16
N SER A 129 6.53 -20.90 3.34
CA SER A 129 5.62 -21.60 4.26
C SER A 129 5.86 -21.22 5.72
N ALA A 130 7.13 -21.10 6.14
CA ALA A 130 7.46 -20.64 7.49
C ALA A 130 7.02 -19.18 7.73
N LEU A 131 7.17 -18.33 6.71
CA LEU A 131 6.66 -16.95 6.77
C LEU A 131 5.14 -16.93 6.83
N ALA A 132 4.46 -17.74 6.01
CA ALA A 132 3.02 -17.84 6.01
C ALA A 132 2.47 -18.27 7.38
N GLN A 133 3.06 -19.27 8.04
CA GLN A 133 2.66 -19.72 9.37
C GLN A 133 2.72 -18.61 10.43
N ARG A 134 3.63 -17.65 10.28
CA ARG A 134 3.76 -16.52 11.22
C ARG A 134 2.80 -15.38 10.90
N CYS A 135 2.46 -15.20 9.63
CA CYS A 135 1.71 -14.04 9.16
C CYS A 135 0.21 -14.31 8.99
N LEU A 136 -0.18 -15.56 8.78
CA LEU A 136 -1.58 -15.95 8.61
C LEU A 136 -2.25 -16.27 9.95
N SER A 137 -3.55 -16.01 10.04
CA SER A 137 -4.37 -16.55 11.13
C SER A 137 -4.48 -18.08 10.98
N ALA A 138 -4.94 -18.76 12.04
CA ALA A 138 -5.16 -20.21 11.97
C ALA A 138 -6.14 -20.59 10.84
N ALA A 139 -7.23 -19.83 10.69
CA ALA A 139 -8.22 -20.08 9.65
C ALA A 139 -7.64 -19.88 8.24
N GLU A 140 -6.89 -18.79 8.02
CA GLU A 140 -6.24 -18.52 6.73
C GLU A 140 -5.20 -19.59 6.38
N TRP A 141 -4.48 -20.08 7.38
CA TRP A 141 -3.54 -21.19 7.19
C TRP A 141 -4.26 -22.48 6.79
N GLU A 142 -5.35 -22.83 7.48
CA GLU A 142 -6.18 -24.00 7.13
C GLU A 142 -6.72 -23.87 5.71
N ASP A 143 -7.30 -22.73 5.34
CA ASP A 143 -7.80 -22.47 3.99
C ASP A 143 -6.68 -22.58 2.94
N LEU A 144 -5.52 -22.00 3.21
CA LEU A 144 -4.35 -22.07 2.33
C LEU A 144 -3.92 -23.51 2.06
N MET A 145 -3.93 -24.38 3.10
CA MET A 145 -3.48 -25.77 2.99
C MET A 145 -4.49 -26.67 2.25
N THR A 146 -5.73 -26.22 2.02
CA THR A 146 -6.69 -26.90 1.15
C THR A 146 -6.36 -26.73 -0.34
N LEU A 147 -5.60 -25.71 -0.70
CA LEU A 147 -5.27 -25.40 -2.09
C LEU A 147 -4.20 -26.35 -2.64
N PRO A 148 -4.22 -26.60 -3.96
CA PRO A 148 -3.14 -27.33 -4.62
C PRO A 148 -1.77 -26.66 -4.34
N PRO A 149 -0.69 -27.43 -4.10
CA PRO A 149 0.63 -26.88 -3.75
C PRO A 149 1.15 -25.78 -4.68
N GLY A 150 0.86 -25.87 -5.98
CA GLY A 150 1.26 -24.85 -6.97
C GLY A 150 0.52 -23.51 -6.86
N GLN A 151 -0.57 -23.44 -6.10
CA GLN A 151 -1.35 -22.22 -5.88
C GLN A 151 -1.08 -21.58 -4.51
N GLN A 152 -0.52 -22.31 -3.56
CA GLN A 152 -0.37 -21.89 -2.18
C GLN A 152 0.48 -20.62 -2.02
N LEU A 153 1.64 -20.54 -2.68
CA LEU A 153 2.50 -19.35 -2.60
C LEU A 153 1.76 -18.08 -3.10
N ARG A 154 1.01 -18.20 -4.20
CA ARG A 154 0.27 -17.06 -4.74
C ARG A 154 -0.86 -16.64 -3.80
N ALA A 155 -1.60 -17.59 -3.24
CA ALA A 155 -2.66 -17.31 -2.27
C ALA A 155 -2.11 -16.73 -0.95
N PHE A 156 -0.95 -17.20 -0.48
CA PHE A 156 -0.25 -16.59 0.64
C PHE A 156 0.09 -15.13 0.35
N LEU A 157 0.71 -14.82 -0.79
CA LEU A 157 1.06 -13.45 -1.15
C LEU A 157 -0.18 -12.56 -1.31
N GLN A 158 -1.30 -13.10 -1.80
CA GLN A 158 -2.56 -12.38 -1.86
C GLN A 158 -3.08 -12.03 -0.46
N CYS A 159 -3.07 -12.98 0.47
CA CYS A 159 -3.44 -12.71 1.86
C CYS A 159 -2.48 -11.69 2.51
N TRP A 160 -1.20 -11.84 2.27
CA TRP A 160 -0.16 -10.92 2.75
C TRP A 160 -0.43 -9.48 2.30
N THR A 161 -0.66 -9.24 1.00
CA THR A 161 -0.98 -7.88 0.49
C THR A 161 -2.21 -7.30 1.14
N ARG A 162 -3.23 -8.12 1.42
CA ARG A 162 -4.46 -7.70 2.11
C ARG A 162 -4.17 -7.28 3.56
N LYS A 163 -3.39 -8.07 4.29
CA LYS A 163 -3.00 -7.75 5.68
C LYS A 163 -2.16 -6.48 5.75
N GLU A 164 -1.16 -6.36 4.87
CA GLU A 164 -0.33 -5.16 4.77
C GLU A 164 -1.16 -3.90 4.43
N ALA A 165 -2.12 -4.02 3.51
CA ALA A 165 -3.03 -2.92 3.19
C ALA A 165 -3.86 -2.51 4.43
N CYS A 166 -4.38 -3.47 5.21
CA CYS A 166 -5.11 -3.19 6.45
C CYS A 166 -4.24 -2.48 7.49
N LEU A 167 -3.03 -2.97 7.74
CA LEU A 167 -2.09 -2.36 8.70
C LEU A 167 -1.66 -0.95 8.28
N LYS A 168 -1.47 -0.74 6.97
CA LYS A 168 -1.18 0.58 6.40
C LYS A 168 -2.38 1.53 6.47
N ALA A 169 -3.61 1.03 6.31
CA ALA A 169 -4.82 1.82 6.50
C ALA A 169 -4.92 2.32 7.93
N LEU A 170 -4.75 1.42 8.90
CA LEU A 170 -4.75 1.74 10.32
C LEU A 170 -3.60 2.68 10.71
N GLY A 171 -2.46 2.58 10.03
CA GLY A 171 -1.28 3.39 10.34
C GLY A 171 -0.51 2.91 11.56
N SER A 172 -0.76 1.68 12.03
CA SER A 172 -0.10 1.08 13.19
C SER A 172 1.34 0.60 12.91
N GLY A 173 1.75 0.56 11.65
CA GLY A 173 3.00 -0.08 11.27
C GLY A 173 3.01 -1.56 11.64
N LEU A 174 4.15 -2.07 12.09
CA LEU A 174 4.33 -3.48 12.53
C LEU A 174 4.04 -3.69 14.03
N THR A 175 3.33 -2.79 14.70
CA THR A 175 2.99 -2.95 16.12
C THR A 175 1.90 -4.01 16.34
N ILE A 176 1.17 -4.37 15.30
CA ILE A 176 0.16 -5.44 15.31
C ILE A 176 0.68 -6.60 14.47
N GLU A 177 0.74 -7.77 15.08
CA GLU A 177 1.16 -8.98 14.38
C GLU A 177 0.13 -9.41 13.33
N PRO A 178 0.52 -9.63 12.06
CA PRO A 178 -0.42 -9.98 10.99
C PRO A 178 -1.21 -11.27 11.26
N GLY A 179 -0.65 -12.23 11.99
CA GLY A 179 -1.31 -13.49 12.35
C GLY A 179 -2.51 -13.35 13.30
N THR A 180 -2.74 -12.17 13.89
CA THR A 180 -3.77 -11.95 14.91
C THR A 180 -5.14 -11.58 14.35
N PHE A 181 -5.26 -11.34 13.04
CA PHE A 181 -6.53 -11.00 12.38
C PHE A 181 -6.66 -11.71 11.02
N ASP A 182 -7.86 -11.81 10.51
CA ASP A 182 -8.21 -12.54 9.29
C ASP A 182 -8.59 -11.55 8.16
N ALA A 183 -7.72 -11.43 7.16
CA ALA A 183 -7.97 -10.64 5.95
C ALA A 183 -8.46 -11.48 4.76
N GLY A 184 -8.40 -12.82 4.89
CA GLY A 184 -8.80 -13.81 3.90
C GLY A 184 -7.82 -13.99 2.76
N ILE A 185 -7.78 -15.21 2.22
CA ILE A 185 -6.95 -15.58 1.06
C ILE A 185 -7.62 -15.28 -0.29
N GLU A 186 -8.92 -14.95 -0.28
CA GLU A 186 -9.72 -14.67 -1.47
C GLU A 186 -9.63 -13.20 -1.90
N ALA A 187 -9.91 -12.91 -3.17
CA ALA A 187 -9.84 -11.55 -3.71
C ALA A 187 -11.02 -10.65 -3.29
N ALA A 188 -12.16 -11.25 -2.91
CA ALA A 188 -13.40 -10.55 -2.63
C ALA A 188 -13.27 -9.50 -1.50
N LEU A 189 -14.17 -8.54 -1.52
CA LEU A 189 -14.32 -7.56 -0.43
C LEU A 189 -14.59 -8.29 0.89
N ARG A 190 -13.86 -7.90 1.93
CA ARG A 190 -14.00 -8.47 3.28
C ARG A 190 -13.92 -7.37 4.33
N GLU A 191 -14.79 -7.46 5.32
CA GLU A 191 -14.66 -6.70 6.56
C GLU A 191 -13.70 -7.40 7.51
N VAL A 192 -12.77 -6.64 8.05
CA VAL A 192 -11.67 -7.12 8.89
C VAL A 192 -11.72 -6.42 10.23
N SER A 193 -11.70 -7.21 11.30
CA SER A 193 -11.59 -6.71 12.67
C SER A 193 -10.15 -6.85 13.13
N ILE A 194 -9.52 -5.73 13.48
CA ILE A 194 -8.14 -5.65 13.93
C ILE A 194 -8.14 -5.19 15.38
N ALA A 195 -7.70 -6.06 16.29
CA ALA A 195 -7.56 -5.72 17.69
C ALA A 195 -6.18 -5.09 17.94
N SER A 196 -6.14 -3.96 18.61
CA SER A 196 -4.95 -3.38 19.22
C SER A 196 -5.00 -3.56 20.74
N VAL A 197 -3.96 -3.13 21.45
CA VAL A 197 -3.90 -3.25 22.93
C VAL A 197 -5.08 -2.53 23.61
N HIS A 198 -5.58 -1.46 23.02
CA HIS A 198 -6.59 -0.59 23.65
C HIS A 198 -7.91 -0.53 22.88
N ASP A 199 -7.89 -0.84 21.58
CA ASP A 199 -9.02 -0.62 20.70
C ASP A 199 -9.25 -1.78 19.73
N LYS A 200 -10.47 -1.83 19.22
CA LYS A 200 -10.88 -2.69 18.11
C LYS A 200 -11.21 -1.81 16.91
N HIS A 201 -10.50 -2.04 15.82
CA HIS A 201 -10.65 -1.29 14.58
C HIS A 201 -11.36 -2.14 13.53
N LEU A 202 -12.23 -1.53 12.76
CA LEU A 202 -12.86 -2.15 11.61
C LEU A 202 -12.25 -1.59 10.33
N SER A 203 -11.85 -2.47 9.44
CA SER A 203 -11.31 -2.16 8.12
C SER A 203 -12.06 -2.96 7.07
N SER A 204 -12.19 -2.44 5.87
CA SER A 204 -12.56 -3.23 4.70
C SER A 204 -11.35 -3.40 3.80
N VAL A 205 -11.22 -4.56 3.16
CA VAL A 205 -10.13 -4.85 2.24
C VAL A 205 -10.64 -5.59 1.00
N VAL A 206 -10.08 -5.25 -0.16
CA VAL A 206 -10.35 -5.93 -1.43
C VAL A 206 -9.07 -6.05 -2.23
N SER A 207 -8.90 -7.16 -2.94
CA SER A 207 -7.80 -7.31 -3.90
C SER A 207 -8.11 -6.56 -5.19
N ILE A 208 -7.07 -6.04 -5.83
CA ILE A 208 -7.16 -5.22 -7.03
C ILE A 208 -6.56 -6.00 -8.21
N ASP A 209 -7.31 -6.07 -9.29
CA ASP A 209 -6.82 -6.63 -10.55
C ASP A 209 -5.84 -5.65 -11.22
N LEU A 210 -4.67 -6.16 -11.58
CA LEU A 210 -3.62 -5.39 -12.24
C LEU A 210 -3.38 -5.90 -13.66
N PRO A 211 -2.97 -5.03 -14.60
CA PRO A 211 -2.69 -5.42 -15.99
C PRO A 211 -1.36 -6.19 -16.15
N MET A 212 -0.81 -6.70 -15.07
CA MET A 212 0.46 -7.43 -15.03
C MET A 212 0.42 -8.51 -13.96
N ASP A 213 1.38 -9.44 -13.98
CA ASP A 213 1.49 -10.46 -12.93
C ASP A 213 2.02 -9.85 -11.61
N ALA A 214 1.07 -9.36 -10.84
CA ALA A 214 1.27 -8.86 -9.48
C ALA A 214 -0.01 -9.09 -8.66
N LEU A 215 0.13 -9.02 -7.36
CA LEU A 215 -0.95 -9.09 -6.39
C LEU A 215 -1.05 -7.73 -5.70
N ALA A 216 -2.25 -7.21 -5.56
CA ALA A 216 -2.45 -5.92 -4.93
C ALA A 216 -3.72 -5.92 -4.10
N ALA A 217 -3.74 -5.09 -3.08
CA ALA A 217 -4.92 -4.85 -2.26
C ALA A 217 -5.02 -3.38 -1.87
N VAL A 218 -6.26 -2.94 -1.65
CA VAL A 218 -6.59 -1.70 -0.98
C VAL A 218 -7.46 -2.00 0.22
N ALA A 219 -7.17 -1.30 1.31
CA ALA A 219 -7.99 -1.33 2.52
C ALA A 219 -8.33 0.09 2.96
N TRP A 220 -9.45 0.23 3.65
CA TRP A 220 -9.86 1.50 4.25
C TRP A 220 -10.46 1.28 5.63
N MET A 221 -10.27 2.25 6.50
CA MET A 221 -10.84 2.23 7.83
C MET A 221 -12.33 2.56 7.76
N GLN A 222 -13.12 1.77 8.44
CA GLN A 222 -14.54 2.08 8.65
C GLN A 222 -14.67 3.26 9.63
N PRO A 223 -15.67 4.14 9.48
CA PRO A 223 -15.95 5.14 10.50
C PRO A 223 -16.20 4.44 11.84
N ALA A 224 -15.67 5.02 12.91
CA ALA A 224 -15.99 4.52 14.25
C ALA A 224 -17.51 4.50 14.39
N SER A 225 -18.07 3.32 14.68
CA SER A 225 -19.50 3.19 14.96
C SER A 225 -19.78 4.07 16.17
N GLY A 226 -20.41 5.22 15.94
CA GLY A 226 -20.79 6.13 17.04
C GLY A 226 -21.64 5.35 18.05
N LEU A 227 -21.20 5.36 19.30
CA LEU A 227 -22.00 4.97 20.47
C LEU A 227 -23.07 6.03 20.69
#